data_36de169756861f64041bdb376f12cd54
#
_entry.id   36de169756861f64041bdb376f12cd54
#
_cell.length_a   1.000
_cell.length_b   1.000
_cell.length_c   1.000
_cell.angle_alpha   90.00
_cell.angle_beta   90.00
_cell.angle_gamma   90.00
#
_symmetry.space_group_name_H-M   'P 1'
#
loop_
_entity.id
_entity.type
_entity.pdbx_description
1 polymer ?
#
loop_
_entity_poly.entity_id
_entity_poly.type
_entity_poly.pdbx_seq_one_letter_code
_entity_poly.pdbx_strand_id
1 'polypeptide(L)'
;MNPLIHHATKKFWDAYGKLPLRVQRVADENFQLLKADPFHPSLHFKKVGRYWSVRAGIQYRALGVRHEGAMIWLWIGPHSEYDKLISE
;
A
#
# COMPACT_ATOMS: atom_id res chain seq x y z
N MET A 1 -16.48 -15.30 1.61
CA MET A 1 -16.03 -13.92 1.31
C MET A 1 -14.98 -13.97 0.24
N ASN A 2 -15.17 -13.22 -0.84
CA ASN A 2 -14.19 -13.20 -1.92
C ASN A 2 -12.97 -12.36 -1.49
N PRO A 3 -11.75 -12.84 -1.74
CA PRO A 3 -10.58 -12.03 -1.49
C PRO A 3 -10.56 -10.82 -2.40
N LEU A 4 -9.93 -9.75 -1.92
CA LEU A 4 -9.72 -8.57 -2.74
C LEU A 4 -8.77 -8.90 -3.89
N ILE A 5 -9.10 -8.40 -5.07
CA ILE A 5 -8.22 -8.45 -6.23
C ILE A 5 -7.31 -7.24 -6.16
N HIS A 6 -6.01 -7.43 -6.35
CA HIS A 6 -5.04 -6.36 -6.28
C HIS A 6 -4.44 -6.08 -7.66
N HIS A 7 -4.43 -4.81 -8.05
CA HIS A 7 -3.76 -4.33 -9.24
C HIS A 7 -2.79 -3.23 -8.84
N ALA A 8 -1.67 -3.14 -9.51
CA ALA A 8 -0.71 -2.07 -9.30
C ALA A 8 -0.49 -1.32 -10.62
N THR A 9 -0.56 0.00 -10.56
CA THR A 9 -0.38 0.85 -11.74
C THR A 9 1.10 1.00 -12.07
N LYS A 10 1.38 1.49 -13.28
CA LYS A 10 2.75 1.85 -13.65
C LYS A 10 3.35 2.86 -12.66
N LYS A 11 2.55 3.82 -12.24
CA LYS A 11 2.97 4.83 -11.27
C LYS A 11 3.39 4.19 -9.94
N PHE A 12 2.66 3.18 -9.49
CA PHE A 12 3.05 2.42 -8.30
C PHE A 12 4.42 1.76 -8.49
N TRP A 13 4.63 1.08 -9.62
CA TRP A 13 5.88 0.38 -9.87
C TRP A 13 7.06 1.33 -10.02
N ASP A 14 6.84 2.53 -10.58
CA ASP A 14 7.88 3.56 -10.65
C ASP A 14 8.29 3.99 -9.23
N ALA A 15 7.33 4.18 -8.35
CA ALA A 15 7.61 4.52 -6.95
C ALA A 15 8.29 3.37 -6.20
N TYR A 16 7.83 2.13 -6.42
CA TYR A 16 8.41 0.93 -5.81
C TYR A 16 9.88 0.79 -6.19
N GLY A 17 10.21 1.03 -7.45
CA GLY A 17 11.58 0.92 -7.93
C GLY A 17 12.56 1.90 -7.29
N LYS A 18 12.05 2.97 -6.68
CA LYS A 18 12.89 3.94 -5.96
C LYS A 18 13.17 3.53 -4.51
N LEU A 19 12.51 2.49 -4.01
CA LEU A 19 12.71 2.04 -2.64
C LEU A 19 14.05 1.30 -2.50
N PRO A 20 14.73 1.41 -1.35
CA PRO A 20 15.86 0.53 -1.06
C PRO A 20 15.46 -0.94 -1.13
N LEU A 21 16.35 -1.81 -1.54
CA LEU A 21 16.04 -3.24 -1.68
C LEU A 21 15.46 -3.86 -0.42
N ARG A 22 16.00 -3.50 0.75
CA ARG A 22 15.49 -4.04 2.01
C ARG A 22 14.03 -3.63 2.26
N VAL A 23 13.66 -2.43 1.81
CA VAL A 23 12.28 -1.93 1.95
C VAL A 23 11.37 -2.64 0.95
N GLN A 24 11.83 -2.88 -0.27
CA GLN A 24 11.09 -3.66 -1.25
C GLN A 24 10.74 -5.04 -0.69
N ARG A 25 11.70 -5.69 -0.03
CA ARG A 25 11.47 -7.03 0.58
C ARG A 25 10.41 -6.97 1.68
N VAL A 26 10.48 -5.97 2.54
CA VAL A 26 9.47 -5.79 3.59
C VAL A 26 8.11 -5.50 2.98
N ALA A 27 8.07 -4.67 1.96
CA ALA A 27 6.83 -4.37 1.24
C ALA A 27 6.24 -5.64 0.62
N ASP A 28 7.07 -6.47 0.01
CA ASP A 28 6.62 -7.74 -0.58
C ASP A 28 6.05 -8.69 0.47
N GLU A 29 6.70 -8.80 1.62
CA GLU A 29 6.22 -9.61 2.73
C GLU A 29 4.89 -9.09 3.27
N ASN A 30 4.77 -7.78 3.44
CA ASN A 30 3.54 -7.16 3.91
C ASN A 30 2.41 -7.32 2.89
N PHE A 31 2.73 -7.34 1.60
CA PHE A 31 1.72 -7.61 0.58
C PHE A 31 1.18 -9.04 0.68
N GLN A 32 2.05 -10.02 0.92
CA GLN A 32 1.59 -11.39 1.14
C GLN A 32 0.69 -11.48 2.37
N LEU A 33 1.07 -10.79 3.44
CA LEU A 33 0.25 -10.72 4.65
C LEU A 33 -1.10 -10.06 4.37
N LEU A 34 -1.11 -8.98 3.60
CA LEU A 34 -2.33 -8.27 3.23
C LEU A 34 -3.29 -9.19 2.47
N LYS A 35 -2.78 -10.01 1.56
CA LYS A 35 -3.61 -10.95 0.81
C LYS A 35 -4.19 -12.03 1.72
N ALA A 36 -3.42 -12.48 2.70
CA ALA A 36 -3.85 -13.55 3.61
C ALA A 36 -4.74 -13.04 4.73
N ASP A 37 -4.44 -11.86 5.27
CA ASP A 37 -5.13 -11.29 6.42
C ASP A 37 -5.11 -9.76 6.35
N PRO A 38 -6.04 -9.15 5.59
CA PRO A 38 -6.05 -7.69 5.40
C PRO A 38 -6.18 -6.89 6.68
N PHE A 39 -6.74 -7.49 7.73
CA PHE A 39 -6.96 -6.78 8.99
C PHE A 39 -5.92 -7.12 10.05
N HIS A 40 -4.80 -7.73 9.63
CA HIS A 40 -3.70 -7.96 10.56
C HIS A 40 -3.23 -6.62 11.13
N PRO A 41 -3.10 -6.49 12.49
CA PRO A 41 -2.83 -5.20 13.11
C PRO A 41 -1.56 -4.51 12.62
N SER A 42 -0.52 -5.26 12.27
CA SER A 42 0.76 -4.69 11.82
C SER A 42 0.66 -3.95 10.50
N LEU A 43 -0.37 -4.21 9.70
CA LEU A 43 -0.55 -3.56 8.39
C LEU A 43 -1.17 -2.18 8.49
N HIS A 44 -1.95 -1.90 9.52
CA HIS A 44 -2.70 -0.66 9.64
C HIS A 44 -3.49 -0.33 8.37
N PHE A 45 -4.10 -1.36 7.76
CA PHE A 45 -4.88 -1.20 6.54
C PHE A 45 -6.18 -0.45 6.86
N LYS A 46 -6.34 0.74 6.29
CA LYS A 46 -7.47 1.60 6.63
C LYS A 46 -7.76 2.60 5.53
N LYS A 47 -9.00 3.08 5.52
CA LYS A 47 -9.39 4.16 4.63
C LYS A 47 -8.98 5.50 5.23
N VAL A 48 -8.34 6.35 4.41
CA VAL A 48 -7.92 7.69 4.78
C VAL A 48 -8.40 8.63 3.67
N GLY A 49 -9.49 9.38 3.94
CA GLY A 49 -10.13 10.14 2.89
C GLY A 49 -10.65 9.24 1.79
N ARG A 50 -10.27 9.52 0.55
CA ARG A 50 -10.64 8.69 -0.60
C ARG A 50 -9.66 7.55 -0.87
N TYR A 51 -8.55 7.50 -0.14
CA TYR A 51 -7.51 6.48 -0.33
C TYR A 51 -7.65 5.37 0.69
N TRP A 52 -7.06 4.22 0.36
CA TRP A 52 -6.77 3.17 1.29
C TRP A 52 -5.26 3.15 1.51
N SER A 53 -4.87 3.05 2.77
CA SER A 53 -3.48 3.11 3.19
C SER A 53 -3.09 1.80 3.85
N VAL A 54 -1.88 1.34 3.56
CA VAL A 54 -1.31 0.16 4.21
C VAL A 54 0.14 0.41 4.55
N ARG A 55 0.58 -0.13 5.69
CA ARG A 55 1.99 -0.04 6.09
C ARG A 55 2.81 -1.00 5.24
N ALA A 56 3.87 -0.48 4.63
CA ALA A 56 4.80 -1.25 3.80
C ALA A 56 6.18 -1.38 4.46
N GLY A 57 6.25 -1.05 5.75
CA GLY A 57 7.45 -0.98 6.57
C GLY A 57 7.24 0.12 7.60
N ILE A 58 8.10 0.20 8.62
CA ILE A 58 7.89 1.16 9.72
C ILE A 58 7.76 2.60 9.20
N GLN A 59 8.60 3.00 8.25
CA GLN A 59 8.64 4.36 7.72
C GLN A 59 8.02 4.49 6.33
N TYR A 60 7.31 3.45 5.87
CA TYR A 60 6.81 3.42 4.48
C TYR A 60 5.33 3.08 4.45
N ARG A 61 4.66 3.65 3.45
CA ARG A 61 3.20 3.46 3.24
C ARG A 61 2.92 3.26 1.76
N ALA A 62 1.87 2.47 1.47
CA ALA A 62 1.31 2.37 0.14
C ALA A 62 -0.09 2.96 0.13
N LEU A 63 -0.46 3.57 -0.99
CA LEU A 63 -1.79 4.17 -1.18
C LEU A 63 -2.46 3.55 -2.39
N GLY A 64 -3.75 3.29 -2.25
CA GLY A 64 -4.57 2.79 -3.33
C GLY A 64 -5.99 3.29 -3.25
N VAL A 65 -6.80 2.90 -4.22
CA VAL A 65 -8.24 3.17 -4.22
C VAL A 65 -8.99 1.87 -4.44
N ARG A 66 -10.17 1.77 -3.87
CA ARG A 66 -11.05 0.62 -4.12
C ARG A 66 -11.96 0.94 -5.30
N HIS A 67 -12.09 -0.03 -6.19
CA HIS A 67 -12.99 0.09 -7.32
C HIS A 67 -13.52 -1.30 -7.67
N GLU A 68 -14.84 -1.47 -7.56
CA GLU A 68 -15.55 -2.70 -7.94
C GLU A 68 -14.92 -3.98 -7.39
N GLY A 69 -14.62 -3.99 -6.09
CA GLY A 69 -14.06 -5.16 -5.42
C GLY A 69 -12.57 -5.35 -5.61
N ALA A 70 -11.89 -4.42 -6.27
CA ALA A 70 -10.46 -4.46 -6.46
C ALA A 70 -9.77 -3.33 -5.71
N MET A 71 -8.54 -3.58 -5.25
CA MET A 71 -7.63 -2.54 -4.78
C MET A 71 -6.70 -2.17 -5.93
N ILE A 72 -6.66 -0.90 -6.25
CA ILE A 72 -5.77 -0.38 -7.29
C ILE A 72 -4.70 0.43 -6.60
N TRP A 73 -3.49 -0.10 -6.54
CA TRP A 73 -2.37 0.54 -5.86
C TRP A 73 -1.75 1.59 -6.75
N LEU A 74 -1.63 2.81 -6.22
CA LEU A 74 -1.22 4.00 -6.99
C LEU A 74 0.18 4.48 -6.62
N TRP A 75 0.62 4.21 -5.38
CA TRP A 75 1.86 4.79 -4.88
C TRP A 75 2.37 4.01 -3.67
N ILE A 76 3.69 4.03 -3.50
CA ILE A 76 4.36 3.53 -2.31
C ILE A 76 5.60 4.40 -2.06
N GLY A 77 5.86 4.73 -0.81
CA GLY A 77 7.01 5.55 -0.49
C GLY A 77 7.10 5.90 0.98
N PRO A 78 8.00 6.82 1.33
CA PRO A 78 8.23 7.21 2.71
C PRO A 78 7.02 7.87 3.36
N HIS A 79 6.89 7.70 4.67
CA HIS A 79 5.81 8.28 5.46
C HIS A 79 5.74 9.80 5.33
N SER A 80 6.89 10.46 5.22
CA SER A 80 6.93 11.91 5.05
C SER A 80 6.23 12.38 3.78
N GLU A 81 6.40 11.65 2.68
CA GLU A 81 5.69 11.96 1.42
C GLU A 81 4.23 11.54 1.48
N TYR A 82 3.94 10.43 2.16
CA TYR A 82 2.58 9.96 2.40
C TYR A 82 1.73 11.05 3.07
N ASP A 83 2.27 11.69 4.13
CA ASP A 83 1.54 12.74 4.83
C ASP A 83 1.15 13.90 3.91
N LYS A 84 2.02 14.25 2.96
CA LYS A 84 1.72 15.30 1.98
C LYS A 84 0.62 14.88 1.02
N LEU A 85 0.65 13.62 0.58
CA LEU A 85 -0.34 13.13 -0.38
C LEU A 85 -1.75 13.06 0.19
N ILE A 86 -1.89 12.63 1.44
CA ILE A 86 -3.21 12.50 2.07
C ILE A 86 -3.78 13.82 2.58
N SER A 87 -2.96 14.84 2.73
CA SER A 87 -3.42 16.16 3.22
C SER A 87 -3.91 17.08 2.12
N GLU A 88 -3.81 16.66 0.88
CA GLU A 88 -4.30 17.44 -0.27
C GLU A 88 -5.80 17.30 -0.47
#